data_98f4377841f7b3f33b0b170f1b68beea
#
_entry.id   98f4377841f7b3f33b0b170f1b68beea
#
_cell.length_a   1.000
_cell.length_b   1.000
_cell.length_c   1.000
_cell.angle_alpha   90.00
_cell.angle_beta   90.00
_cell.angle_gamma   90.00
#
_symmetry.space_group_name_H-M   'P 1'
#
loop_
_entity.id
_entity.type
_entity.pdbx_description
1 polymer ?
#
loop_
_entity_poly.entity_id
_entity_poly.type
_entity_poly.pdbx_seq_one_letter_code
_entity_poly.pdbx_strand_id
1 'polypeptide(L)'
;LVDAGQTGKIYTINSTDQATKPIYSLPEMVAQAYGLPLKPQAQGGTAWGQGKSTVADLQTQINTRLTTTSSFTPGDLILIAVGMEDVRRETESALNGTISLGLAMANVKTQARLLVRQLEVLERAGARHIYVLPVYDMGRTPWAYKLGQTYVNAVSVATELSRAFHDEVLQESYRQSDIRYTLFSPTLRTRMAQFTNPADFAGATGITNASDPVCKPPGDVDASLCLDNNLVDAAYLQYAFA
;
A
#
# COMPACT_ATOMS: atom_id res chain seq x y z
N LEU A 1 -5.51 4.03 2.73
CA LEU A 1 -5.49 4.70 1.40
C LEU A 1 -6.89 5.12 1.01
N VAL A 2 -7.06 6.38 0.67
CA VAL A 2 -8.29 6.91 0.08
C VAL A 2 -8.08 7.14 -1.43
N ASP A 3 -9.15 7.37 -2.18
CA ASP A 3 -9.08 7.66 -3.60
C ASP A 3 -8.29 8.96 -3.90
N ALA A 4 -7.80 9.12 -5.13
CA ALA A 4 -6.98 10.25 -5.54
C ALA A 4 -7.67 11.62 -5.35
N GLY A 5 -9.01 11.65 -5.38
CA GLY A 5 -9.82 12.85 -5.11
C GLY A 5 -10.08 13.09 -3.62
N GLN A 6 -9.63 12.19 -2.75
CA GLN A 6 -9.92 12.21 -1.32
C GLN A 6 -11.42 12.35 -0.98
N THR A 7 -12.28 11.70 -1.76
CA THR A 7 -13.74 11.72 -1.55
C THR A 7 -14.17 10.89 -0.34
N GLY A 8 -13.25 10.12 0.26
CA GLY A 8 -13.49 9.21 1.36
C GLY A 8 -13.71 7.76 0.93
N LYS A 9 -13.72 7.48 -0.37
CA LYS A 9 -13.70 6.10 -0.88
C LYS A 9 -12.33 5.47 -0.68
N ILE A 10 -12.31 4.20 -0.40
CA ILE A 10 -11.09 3.42 -0.14
C ILE A 10 -10.78 2.50 -1.33
N TYR A 11 -9.50 2.16 -1.52
CA TYR A 11 -9.05 1.20 -2.55
C TYR A 11 -9.28 -0.24 -2.08
N THR A 12 -10.53 -0.56 -1.85
CA THR A 12 -11.09 -1.89 -1.57
C THR A 12 -12.59 -1.82 -1.83
N ILE A 13 -13.35 -2.78 -1.37
CA ILE A 13 -14.80 -2.76 -1.47
C ILE A 13 -15.34 -1.60 -0.60
N ASN A 14 -16.16 -0.73 -1.20
CA ASN A 14 -16.86 0.33 -0.48
C ASN A 14 -18.28 -0.14 -0.17
N SER A 15 -18.60 -0.28 1.11
CA SER A 15 -19.94 -0.71 1.52
C SER A 15 -21.00 0.31 1.12
N THR A 16 -22.10 -0.15 0.55
CA THR A 16 -23.29 0.66 0.27
C THR A 16 -24.12 0.90 1.54
N ASP A 17 -23.93 0.07 2.55
CA ASP A 17 -24.57 0.19 3.86
C ASP A 17 -23.52 0.03 4.98
N GLN A 18 -22.76 1.09 5.20
CA GLN A 18 -21.70 1.11 6.21
C GLN A 18 -22.23 0.95 7.65
N ALA A 19 -23.50 1.23 7.89
CA ALA A 19 -24.07 1.14 9.24
C ALA A 19 -24.31 -0.32 9.64
N THR A 20 -24.78 -1.16 8.72
CA THR A 20 -25.11 -2.57 9.02
C THR A 20 -24.07 -3.55 8.49
N LYS A 21 -23.31 -3.16 7.45
CA LYS A 21 -22.27 -3.99 6.82
C LYS A 21 -20.98 -3.17 6.63
N PRO A 22 -20.33 -2.78 7.72
CA PRO A 22 -19.14 -1.95 7.62
C PRO A 22 -17.97 -2.72 7.01
N ILE A 23 -17.32 -2.11 6.03
CA ILE A 23 -16.05 -2.57 5.44
C ILE A 23 -15.01 -1.50 5.72
N TYR A 24 -13.96 -1.88 6.43
CA TYR A 24 -12.94 -0.96 6.88
C TYR A 24 -11.58 -1.32 6.29
N SER A 25 -10.82 -0.31 5.87
CA SER A 25 -9.40 -0.46 5.60
C SER A 25 -8.61 -0.66 6.90
N LEU A 26 -7.39 -1.18 6.80
CA LEU A 26 -6.53 -1.36 7.99
C LEU A 26 -6.37 -0.07 8.82
N PRO A 27 -6.09 1.11 8.24
CA PRO A 27 -6.03 2.34 9.01
C PRO A 27 -7.33 2.70 9.74
N GLU A 28 -8.47 2.45 9.11
CA GLU A 28 -9.79 2.68 9.74
C GLU A 28 -10.04 1.72 10.90
N MET A 29 -9.66 0.43 10.74
CA MET A 29 -9.77 -0.55 11.84
C MET A 29 -8.91 -0.15 13.03
N VAL A 30 -7.68 0.33 12.77
CA VAL A 30 -6.80 0.82 13.83
C VAL A 30 -7.41 2.07 14.51
N ALA A 31 -7.86 3.05 13.74
CA ALA A 31 -8.47 4.26 14.28
C ALA A 31 -9.70 3.91 15.14
N GLN A 32 -10.55 3.00 14.68
CA GLN A 32 -11.71 2.52 15.42
C GLN A 32 -11.33 1.86 16.76
N ALA A 33 -10.28 1.03 16.77
CA ALA A 33 -9.82 0.37 17.99
C ALA A 33 -9.38 1.37 19.07
N TYR A 34 -8.98 2.58 18.67
CA TYR A 34 -8.64 3.68 19.57
C TYR A 34 -9.78 4.70 19.76
N GLY A 35 -10.96 4.46 19.20
CA GLY A 35 -12.10 5.40 19.28
C GLY A 35 -11.87 6.71 18.52
N LEU A 36 -10.99 6.73 17.53
CA LEU A 36 -10.60 7.91 16.77
C LEU A 36 -11.30 7.96 15.42
N PRO A 37 -11.79 9.14 14.98
CA PRO A 37 -12.29 9.30 13.63
C PRO A 37 -11.11 9.35 12.66
N LEU A 38 -11.21 8.61 11.55
CA LEU A 38 -10.29 8.72 10.43
C LEU A 38 -11.04 9.29 9.21
N LYS A 39 -10.71 10.52 8.84
CA LYS A 39 -11.31 11.21 7.67
C LYS A 39 -10.19 11.67 6.73
N PRO A 40 -10.48 11.80 5.42
CA PRO A 40 -9.57 12.42 4.48
C PRO A 40 -9.15 13.83 4.91
N GLN A 41 -7.91 14.20 4.62
CA GLN A 41 -7.40 15.55 4.93
C GLN A 41 -8.23 16.65 4.24
N ALA A 42 -8.64 16.44 3.00
CA ALA A 42 -9.51 17.37 2.26
C ALA A 42 -10.88 17.60 2.92
N GLN A 43 -11.27 16.73 3.87
CA GLN A 43 -12.48 16.85 4.69
C GLN A 43 -12.15 17.25 6.14
N GLY A 44 -10.98 17.85 6.36
CA GLY A 44 -10.52 18.28 7.68
C GLY A 44 -10.05 17.16 8.60
N GLY A 45 -9.75 15.98 8.07
CA GLY A 45 -9.27 14.82 8.81
C GLY A 45 -7.76 14.64 8.79
N THR A 46 -7.32 13.48 9.27
CA THR A 46 -5.90 13.12 9.44
C THR A 46 -5.40 12.07 8.45
N ALA A 47 -6.24 11.58 7.52
CA ALA A 47 -5.83 10.66 6.47
C ALA A 47 -5.27 11.43 5.26
N TRP A 48 -3.97 11.50 5.16
CA TRP A 48 -3.22 12.17 4.09
C TRP A 48 -2.97 11.28 2.87
N GLY A 49 -3.08 9.97 3.03
CA GLY A 49 -2.81 9.01 1.97
C GLY A 49 -3.78 9.16 0.80
N GLN A 50 -3.23 9.11 -0.41
CA GLN A 50 -3.98 9.08 -1.66
C GLN A 50 -3.61 7.83 -2.45
N GLY A 51 -4.55 7.30 -3.22
CA GLY A 51 -4.29 6.23 -4.16
C GLY A 51 -3.30 6.67 -5.25
N LYS A 52 -2.50 5.71 -5.72
CA LYS A 52 -1.45 5.94 -6.74
C LYS A 52 -0.32 6.88 -6.30
N SER A 53 -0.22 7.19 -5.00
CA SER A 53 0.90 7.99 -4.47
C SER A 53 2.20 7.20 -4.49
N THR A 54 3.24 7.89 -4.93
CA THR A 54 4.64 7.45 -4.89
C THR A 54 5.31 7.87 -3.58
N VAL A 55 6.55 7.44 -3.39
CA VAL A 55 7.39 7.93 -2.28
C VAL A 55 7.64 9.45 -2.37
N ALA A 56 7.72 10.00 -3.57
CA ALA A 56 7.85 11.46 -3.75
C ALA A 56 6.58 12.21 -3.31
N ASP A 57 5.39 11.64 -3.55
CA ASP A 57 4.14 12.21 -3.07
C ASP A 57 4.03 12.17 -1.55
N LEU A 58 4.55 11.12 -0.88
CA LEU A 58 4.66 11.06 0.56
C LEU A 58 5.47 12.22 1.13
N GLN A 59 6.59 12.60 0.48
CA GLN A 59 7.37 13.76 0.88
C GLN A 59 6.52 15.04 0.87
N THR A 60 5.73 15.22 -0.18
CA THR A 60 4.82 16.36 -0.30
C THR A 60 3.77 16.36 0.81
N GLN A 61 3.18 15.20 1.12
CA GLN A 61 2.21 15.03 2.20
C GLN A 61 2.82 15.38 3.56
N ILE A 62 4.03 14.90 3.85
CA ILE A 62 4.76 15.19 5.09
C ILE A 62 5.05 16.69 5.20
N ASN A 63 5.59 17.31 4.15
CA ASN A 63 5.91 18.72 4.15
C ASN A 63 4.64 19.57 4.38
N THR A 64 3.55 19.27 3.68
CA THR A 64 2.27 19.96 3.87
C THR A 64 1.73 19.79 5.29
N ARG A 65 1.81 18.59 5.85
CA ARG A 65 1.40 18.34 7.25
C ARG A 65 2.23 19.17 8.23
N LEU A 66 3.54 19.25 8.04
CA LEU A 66 4.46 20.00 8.91
C LEU A 66 4.32 21.52 8.77
N THR A 67 3.82 22.04 7.63
CA THR A 67 3.46 23.47 7.51
C THR A 67 2.19 23.81 8.29
N THR A 68 1.28 22.86 8.46
CA THR A 68 0.03 23.05 9.20
C THR A 68 0.22 22.96 10.71
N THR A 69 1.03 21.98 11.14
CA THR A 69 1.39 21.77 12.56
C THR A 69 2.84 21.32 12.60
N SER A 70 3.72 22.17 13.05
CA SER A 70 5.19 22.05 12.94
C SER A 70 5.80 20.78 13.59
N SER A 71 5.02 19.99 14.34
CA SER A 71 5.52 18.81 15.04
C SER A 71 4.45 17.73 15.19
N PHE A 72 4.88 16.55 15.56
CA PHE A 72 4.04 15.46 16.06
C PHE A 72 4.14 15.38 17.57
N THR A 73 3.10 14.85 18.20
CA THR A 73 3.09 14.55 19.64
C THR A 73 3.52 13.10 19.87
N PRO A 74 4.04 12.75 21.06
CA PRO A 74 4.40 11.37 21.36
C PRO A 74 3.23 10.37 21.32
N GLY A 75 1.98 10.84 21.34
CA GLY A 75 0.78 10.01 21.24
C GLY A 75 0.29 9.81 19.80
N ASP A 76 0.89 10.46 18.81
CA ASP A 76 0.47 10.32 17.41
C ASP A 76 0.97 8.98 16.85
N LEU A 77 0.06 8.21 16.23
CA LEU A 77 0.38 7.04 15.45
C LEU A 77 0.37 7.40 13.97
N ILE A 78 1.50 7.16 13.30
CA ILE A 78 1.66 7.41 11.87
C ILE A 78 1.68 6.05 11.14
N LEU A 79 0.73 5.85 10.22
CA LEU A 79 0.66 4.68 9.36
C LEU A 79 1.07 5.09 7.94
N ILE A 80 2.08 4.42 7.39
CA ILE A 80 2.61 4.69 6.05
C ILE A 80 2.47 3.43 5.19
N ALA A 81 1.83 3.58 4.02
CA ALA A 81 1.75 2.55 2.99
C ALA A 81 2.12 3.19 1.65
N VAL A 82 3.33 2.97 1.19
CA VAL A 82 3.88 3.59 -0.03
C VAL A 82 4.93 2.69 -0.67
N GLY A 83 5.27 2.95 -1.93
CA GLY A 83 6.28 2.21 -2.69
C GLY A 83 5.67 1.24 -3.70
N MET A 84 4.43 0.81 -3.52
CA MET A 84 3.74 -0.08 -4.47
C MET A 84 3.56 0.59 -5.84
N GLU A 85 3.21 1.88 -5.86
CA GLU A 85 3.08 2.64 -7.11
C GLU A 85 4.43 2.85 -7.79
N ASP A 86 5.50 3.07 -7.02
CA ASP A 86 6.87 3.16 -7.55
C ASP A 86 7.26 1.85 -8.24
N VAL A 87 7.05 0.71 -7.56
CA VAL A 87 7.31 -0.62 -8.13
C VAL A 87 6.45 -0.88 -9.37
N ARG A 88 5.16 -0.50 -9.34
CA ARG A 88 4.26 -0.67 -10.48
C ARG A 88 4.77 0.06 -11.72
N ARG A 89 5.10 1.34 -11.60
CA ARG A 89 5.58 2.19 -12.70
C ARG A 89 6.89 1.68 -13.29
N GLU A 90 7.83 1.30 -12.44
CA GLU A 90 9.12 0.78 -12.88
C GLU A 90 8.98 -0.60 -13.54
N THR A 91 8.06 -1.44 -13.05
CA THR A 91 7.73 -2.72 -13.69
C THR A 91 7.19 -2.51 -15.10
N GLU A 92 6.19 -1.66 -15.27
CA GLU A 92 5.59 -1.37 -16.56
C GLU A 92 6.61 -0.76 -17.53
N SER A 93 7.47 0.15 -17.05
CA SER A 93 8.52 0.78 -17.86
C SER A 93 9.59 -0.22 -18.31
N ALA A 94 9.94 -1.18 -17.46
CA ALA A 94 10.88 -2.24 -17.84
C ALA A 94 10.26 -3.24 -18.82
N LEU A 95 9.01 -3.61 -18.64
CA LEU A 95 8.31 -4.57 -19.49
C LEU A 95 8.06 -4.04 -20.90
N ASN A 96 7.70 -2.78 -21.04
CA ASN A 96 7.46 -2.14 -22.33
C ASN A 96 8.76 -1.66 -23.03
N GLY A 97 9.92 -1.87 -22.40
CA GLY A 97 11.23 -1.53 -22.98
C GLY A 97 11.61 -0.05 -22.89
N THR A 98 10.84 0.77 -22.18
CA THR A 98 11.16 2.21 -21.97
C THR A 98 12.48 2.37 -21.21
N ILE A 99 12.74 1.47 -20.25
CA ILE A 99 14.00 1.41 -19.51
C ILE A 99 14.48 -0.04 -19.40
N SER A 100 15.76 -0.23 -19.09
CA SER A 100 16.28 -1.56 -18.76
C SER A 100 15.82 -2.02 -17.38
N LEU A 101 15.73 -3.34 -17.15
CA LEU A 101 15.46 -3.90 -15.81
C LEU A 101 16.49 -3.43 -14.77
N GLY A 102 17.77 -3.32 -15.17
CA GLY A 102 18.83 -2.81 -14.30
C GLY A 102 18.58 -1.36 -13.83
N LEU A 103 18.06 -0.51 -14.75
CA LEU A 103 17.70 0.87 -14.39
C LEU A 103 16.46 0.90 -13.51
N ALA A 104 15.43 0.11 -13.82
CA ALA A 104 14.23 -0.02 -12.97
C ALA A 104 14.62 -0.44 -11.54
N MET A 105 15.53 -1.41 -11.40
CA MET A 105 16.07 -1.86 -10.12
C MET A 105 16.78 -0.72 -9.35
N ALA A 106 17.59 0.08 -10.04
CA ALA A 106 18.27 1.22 -9.44
C ALA A 106 17.27 2.30 -8.98
N ASN A 107 16.23 2.54 -9.78
CA ASN A 107 15.18 3.51 -9.48
C ASN A 107 14.40 3.12 -8.23
N VAL A 108 13.90 1.88 -8.12
CA VAL A 108 13.14 1.44 -6.94
C VAL A 108 13.98 1.50 -5.67
N LYS A 109 15.29 1.18 -5.74
CA LYS A 109 16.22 1.35 -4.62
C LYS A 109 16.40 2.81 -4.22
N THR A 110 16.44 3.71 -5.19
CA THR A 110 16.52 5.16 -4.93
C THR A 110 15.26 5.65 -4.20
N GLN A 111 14.08 5.20 -4.61
CA GLN A 111 12.83 5.53 -3.91
C GLN A 111 12.81 4.93 -2.49
N ALA A 112 13.31 3.72 -2.30
CA ALA A 112 13.43 3.10 -0.99
C ALA A 112 14.30 3.94 -0.03
N ARG A 113 15.46 4.44 -0.48
CA ARG A 113 16.29 5.35 0.32
C ARG A 113 15.60 6.69 0.60
N LEU A 114 14.84 7.22 -0.36
CA LEU A 114 14.05 8.43 -0.16
C LEU A 114 13.00 8.21 0.94
N LEU A 115 12.31 7.07 0.95
CA LEU A 115 11.38 6.71 2.03
C LEU A 115 12.06 6.77 3.39
N VAL A 116 13.23 6.13 3.52
CA VAL A 116 13.97 6.10 4.79
C VAL A 116 14.32 7.52 5.28
N ARG A 117 14.76 8.41 4.38
CA ARG A 117 15.00 9.82 4.74
C ARG A 117 13.75 10.55 5.22
N GLN A 118 12.58 10.19 4.68
CA GLN A 118 11.31 10.79 5.13
C GLN A 118 10.91 10.29 6.52
N LEU A 119 11.23 9.04 6.86
CA LEU A 119 11.06 8.53 8.22
C LEU A 119 11.91 9.31 9.23
N GLU A 120 13.17 9.65 8.88
CA GLU A 120 14.00 10.53 9.70
C GLU A 120 13.37 11.92 9.90
N VAL A 121 12.79 12.50 8.86
CA VAL A 121 12.09 13.79 8.95
C VAL A 121 10.95 13.71 9.95
N LEU A 122 10.14 12.65 9.89
CA LEU A 122 9.03 12.43 10.83
C LEU A 122 9.53 12.28 12.27
N GLU A 123 10.58 11.49 12.51
CA GLU A 123 11.15 11.28 13.83
C GLU A 123 11.75 12.57 14.41
N ARG A 124 12.47 13.34 13.58
CA ARG A 124 12.97 14.67 13.97
C ARG A 124 11.86 15.67 14.26
N ALA A 125 10.71 15.54 13.59
CA ALA A 125 9.53 16.33 13.87
C ALA A 125 8.72 15.87 15.09
N GLY A 126 9.23 14.90 15.85
CA GLY A 126 8.65 14.47 17.13
C GLY A 126 7.83 13.19 17.08
N ALA A 127 7.66 12.56 15.91
CA ALA A 127 6.95 11.28 15.81
C ALA A 127 7.67 10.18 16.63
N ARG A 128 6.87 9.38 17.37
CA ARG A 128 7.38 8.30 18.22
C ARG A 128 6.73 6.94 17.94
N HIS A 129 5.71 6.91 17.12
CA HIS A 129 5.03 5.69 16.70
C HIS A 129 4.80 5.74 15.20
N ILE A 130 5.76 5.25 14.42
CA ILE A 130 5.67 5.17 12.97
C ILE A 130 5.59 3.70 12.59
N TYR A 131 4.56 3.32 11.87
CA TYR A 131 4.39 1.96 11.35
C TYR A 131 4.38 2.00 9.83
N VAL A 132 5.36 1.34 9.22
CA VAL A 132 5.49 1.24 7.77
C VAL A 132 4.95 -0.12 7.31
N LEU A 133 3.92 -0.08 6.49
CA LEU A 133 3.42 -1.24 5.76
C LEU A 133 4.40 -1.54 4.61
N PRO A 134 5.02 -2.72 4.60
CA PRO A 134 5.99 -3.05 3.57
C PRO A 134 5.34 -3.20 2.19
N VAL A 135 6.11 -2.93 1.14
CA VAL A 135 5.73 -3.35 -0.20
C VAL A 135 5.67 -4.88 -0.22
N TYR A 136 4.49 -5.41 -0.52
CA TYR A 136 4.30 -6.84 -0.70
C TYR A 136 4.80 -7.30 -2.07
N ASP A 137 4.83 -8.61 -2.31
CA ASP A 137 5.22 -9.17 -3.59
C ASP A 137 4.17 -8.84 -4.67
N MET A 138 4.42 -7.76 -5.43
CA MET A 138 3.53 -7.29 -6.48
C MET A 138 3.36 -8.30 -7.61
N GLY A 139 4.32 -9.21 -7.80
CA GLY A 139 4.21 -10.30 -8.78
C GLY A 139 3.10 -11.30 -8.47
N ARG A 140 2.58 -11.30 -7.24
CA ARG A 140 1.47 -12.18 -6.83
C ARG A 140 0.10 -11.51 -6.87
N THR A 141 0.00 -10.34 -7.49
CA THR A 141 -1.26 -9.61 -7.60
C THR A 141 -1.99 -9.94 -8.91
N PRO A 142 -3.33 -9.79 -8.95
CA PRO A 142 -4.10 -9.90 -10.18
C PRO A 142 -3.57 -8.98 -11.30
N TRP A 143 -3.06 -7.80 -10.93
CA TRP A 143 -2.42 -6.87 -11.85
C TRP A 143 -1.22 -7.52 -12.58
N ALA A 144 -0.31 -8.16 -11.85
CA ALA A 144 0.86 -8.81 -12.46
C ALA A 144 0.46 -10.01 -13.33
N TYR A 145 -0.53 -10.79 -12.91
CA TYR A 145 -1.07 -11.89 -13.73
C TYR A 145 -1.72 -11.37 -15.02
N LYS A 146 -2.46 -10.26 -14.96
CA LYS A 146 -3.04 -9.61 -16.15
C LYS A 146 -1.93 -9.13 -17.09
N LEU A 147 -0.88 -8.48 -16.57
CA LEU A 147 0.29 -8.10 -17.35
C LEU A 147 1.01 -9.31 -17.98
N GLY A 148 1.05 -10.44 -17.29
CA GLY A 148 1.64 -11.69 -17.76
C GLY A 148 0.99 -12.25 -19.04
N GLN A 149 -0.24 -11.84 -19.34
CA GLN A 149 -0.90 -12.18 -20.60
C GLN A 149 -0.27 -11.47 -21.80
N THR A 150 0.37 -10.32 -21.58
CA THR A 150 1.08 -9.56 -22.60
C THR A 150 2.59 -9.74 -22.50
N TYR A 151 3.13 -9.80 -21.29
CA TYR A 151 4.56 -9.87 -20.99
C TYR A 151 4.85 -11.11 -20.14
N VAL A 152 5.40 -12.15 -20.74
CA VAL A 152 5.62 -13.47 -20.11
C VAL A 152 6.43 -13.41 -18.80
N ASN A 153 7.29 -12.40 -18.62
CA ASN A 153 8.14 -12.20 -17.45
C ASN A 153 7.57 -11.17 -16.44
N ALA A 154 6.33 -10.70 -16.61
CA ALA A 154 5.75 -9.66 -15.78
C ALA A 154 5.76 -10.03 -14.28
N VAL A 155 5.36 -11.25 -13.96
CA VAL A 155 5.34 -11.76 -12.57
C VAL A 155 6.74 -11.72 -11.95
N SER A 156 7.76 -12.23 -12.64
CA SER A 156 9.14 -12.26 -12.12
C SER A 156 9.71 -10.86 -11.95
N VAL A 157 9.51 -9.98 -12.92
CA VAL A 157 9.99 -8.58 -12.86
C VAL A 157 9.33 -7.84 -11.68
N ALA A 158 8.01 -7.95 -11.53
CA ALA A 158 7.31 -7.32 -10.41
C ALA A 158 7.78 -7.86 -9.05
N THR A 159 8.01 -9.18 -8.95
CA THR A 159 8.57 -9.82 -7.73
C THR A 159 9.96 -9.31 -7.41
N GLU A 160 10.86 -9.23 -8.41
CA GLU A 160 12.24 -8.76 -8.21
C GLU A 160 12.28 -7.30 -7.78
N LEU A 161 11.50 -6.43 -8.40
CA LEU A 161 11.45 -5.01 -8.06
C LEU A 161 10.83 -4.79 -6.67
N SER A 162 9.78 -5.54 -6.32
CA SER A 162 9.19 -5.50 -4.97
C SER A 162 10.20 -5.89 -3.90
N ARG A 163 10.97 -6.97 -4.15
CA ARG A 163 12.02 -7.42 -3.25
C ARG A 163 13.11 -6.37 -3.12
N ALA A 164 13.60 -5.82 -4.25
CA ALA A 164 14.65 -4.82 -4.26
C ALA A 164 14.26 -3.56 -3.47
N PHE A 165 13.04 -3.08 -3.62
CA PHE A 165 12.54 -1.95 -2.83
C PHE A 165 12.53 -2.28 -1.34
N HIS A 166 11.93 -3.41 -0.96
CA HIS A 166 11.81 -3.80 0.44
C HIS A 166 13.17 -4.02 1.11
N ASP A 167 14.06 -4.77 0.46
CA ASP A 167 15.38 -5.09 1.01
C ASP A 167 16.23 -3.82 1.17
N GLU A 168 16.13 -2.86 0.23
CA GLU A 168 16.81 -1.58 0.33
C GLU A 168 16.26 -0.71 1.46
N VAL A 169 14.92 -0.70 1.69
CA VAL A 169 14.33 0.00 2.85
C VAL A 169 14.91 -0.54 4.15
N LEU A 170 14.95 -1.85 4.33
CA LEU A 170 15.51 -2.46 5.53
C LEU A 170 17.00 -2.16 5.66
N GLN A 171 17.78 -2.37 4.59
CA GLN A 171 19.22 -2.14 4.61
C GLN A 171 19.57 -0.70 4.93
N GLU A 172 18.88 0.27 4.32
CA GLU A 172 19.11 1.68 4.58
C GLU A 172 18.67 2.08 5.99
N SER A 173 17.56 1.54 6.48
CA SER A 173 17.09 1.79 7.85
C SER A 173 18.10 1.31 8.90
N TYR A 174 18.79 0.19 8.66
CA TYR A 174 19.88 -0.26 9.55
C TYR A 174 21.14 0.61 9.48
N ARG A 175 21.37 1.29 8.36
CA ARG A 175 22.50 2.23 8.23
C ARG A 175 22.25 3.56 8.91
N GLN A 176 21.00 3.96 9.05
CA GLN A 176 20.60 5.23 9.65
C GLN A 176 20.43 5.08 11.17
N SER A 177 21.38 5.60 11.94
CA SER A 177 21.34 5.55 13.40
C SER A 177 20.19 6.34 14.03
N ASP A 178 19.59 7.24 13.27
CA ASP A 178 18.57 8.18 13.74
C ASP A 178 17.14 7.60 13.67
N ILE A 179 16.94 6.45 13.00
CA ILE A 179 15.64 5.77 12.95
C ILE A 179 15.49 4.87 14.17
N ARG A 180 14.64 5.28 15.13
CA ARG A 180 14.46 4.61 16.42
C ARG A 180 13.02 4.26 16.74
N TYR A 181 12.06 4.94 16.12
CA TYR A 181 10.64 4.88 16.44
C TYR A 181 9.80 4.34 15.30
N THR A 182 10.47 3.83 14.27
CA THR A 182 9.83 3.25 13.10
C THR A 182 9.81 1.73 13.19
N LEU A 183 8.62 1.16 13.08
CA LEU A 183 8.39 -0.28 13.04
C LEU A 183 8.14 -0.72 11.58
N PHE A 184 8.98 -1.61 11.10
CA PHE A 184 8.76 -2.36 9.87
C PHE A 184 8.21 -3.74 10.23
N SER A 185 7.06 -4.14 9.66
CA SER A 185 6.47 -5.44 9.97
C SER A 185 6.92 -6.52 8.99
N PRO A 186 7.94 -7.32 9.30
CA PRO A 186 8.32 -8.46 8.47
C PRO A 186 7.22 -9.54 8.46
N THR A 187 6.47 -9.65 9.56
CA THR A 187 5.36 -10.58 9.68
C THR A 187 4.26 -10.29 8.66
N LEU A 188 3.96 -9.01 8.39
CA LEU A 188 2.96 -8.66 7.39
C LEU A 188 3.38 -9.12 6.00
N ARG A 189 4.64 -8.93 5.61
CA ARG A 189 5.15 -9.43 4.31
C ARG A 189 5.03 -10.95 4.19
N THR A 190 5.42 -11.67 5.25
CA THR A 190 5.29 -13.14 5.29
C THR A 190 3.83 -13.56 5.21
N ARG A 191 2.94 -12.90 5.93
CA ARG A 191 1.51 -13.16 5.87
C ARG A 191 0.94 -12.85 4.49
N MET A 192 1.29 -11.73 3.87
CA MET A 192 0.89 -11.42 2.50
C MET A 192 1.36 -12.48 1.51
N ALA A 193 2.58 -13.00 1.65
CA ALA A 193 3.05 -14.11 0.82
C ALA A 193 2.23 -15.40 1.03
N GLN A 194 1.78 -15.65 2.25
CA GLN A 194 0.88 -16.77 2.57
C GLN A 194 -0.52 -16.54 1.99
N PHE A 195 -1.10 -15.34 2.10
CA PHE A 195 -2.41 -15.00 1.52
C PHE A 195 -2.48 -15.23 0.01
N THR A 196 -1.37 -15.13 -0.68
CA THR A 196 -1.29 -15.36 -2.12
C THR A 196 -1.00 -16.82 -2.50
N ASN A 197 -0.95 -17.73 -1.53
CA ASN A 197 -0.89 -19.17 -1.76
C ASN A 197 -2.13 -19.86 -1.16
N PRO A 198 -3.19 -20.07 -1.96
CA PRO A 198 -4.44 -20.67 -1.45
C PRO A 198 -4.25 -22.03 -0.77
N ALA A 199 -3.27 -22.84 -1.17
CA ALA A 199 -2.99 -24.13 -0.56
C ALA A 199 -2.58 -24.00 0.91
N ASP A 200 -1.85 -22.94 1.26
CA ASP A 200 -1.39 -22.70 2.63
C ASP A 200 -2.47 -22.04 3.51
N PHE A 201 -3.44 -21.36 2.88
CA PHE A 201 -4.39 -20.50 3.59
C PHE A 201 -5.85 -20.97 3.57
N ALA A 202 -6.25 -21.78 2.58
CA ALA A 202 -7.66 -22.16 2.37
C ALA A 202 -8.29 -22.83 3.61
N GLY A 203 -7.50 -23.61 4.35
CA GLY A 203 -7.97 -24.30 5.56
C GLY A 203 -8.15 -23.39 6.79
N ALA A 204 -7.44 -22.26 6.86
CA ALA A 204 -7.40 -21.41 8.04
C ALA A 204 -8.21 -20.11 7.91
N THR A 205 -8.40 -19.62 6.70
CA THR A 205 -8.96 -18.27 6.46
C THR A 205 -10.17 -18.26 5.52
N GLY A 206 -10.46 -19.36 4.82
CA GLY A 206 -11.50 -19.41 3.80
C GLY A 206 -11.15 -18.71 2.48
N ILE A 207 -9.90 -18.18 2.34
CA ILE A 207 -9.45 -17.57 1.09
C ILE A 207 -9.15 -18.67 0.08
N THR A 208 -9.88 -18.68 -1.03
CA THR A 208 -9.77 -19.68 -2.10
C THR A 208 -9.35 -19.09 -3.43
N ASN A 209 -9.41 -17.76 -3.58
CA ASN A 209 -9.01 -17.05 -4.80
C ASN A 209 -7.96 -15.97 -4.48
N ALA A 210 -6.75 -16.15 -4.98
CA ALA A 210 -5.63 -15.23 -4.83
C ALA A 210 -5.13 -14.68 -6.19
N SER A 211 -5.75 -15.04 -7.29
CA SER A 211 -5.35 -14.65 -8.64
C SER A 211 -6.24 -13.59 -9.28
N ASP A 212 -7.51 -13.57 -8.91
CA ASP A 212 -8.46 -12.63 -9.47
C ASP A 212 -8.76 -11.48 -8.49
N PRO A 213 -9.05 -10.26 -8.98
CA PRO A 213 -9.56 -9.20 -8.14
C PRO A 213 -11.04 -9.48 -7.80
N VAL A 214 -11.45 -9.19 -6.58
CA VAL A 214 -12.85 -9.27 -6.20
C VAL A 214 -13.67 -8.15 -6.85
N CYS A 215 -13.08 -6.99 -7.01
CA CYS A 215 -13.64 -5.88 -7.77
C CYS A 215 -13.55 -6.17 -9.26
N LYS A 216 -14.69 -6.21 -9.93
CA LYS A 216 -14.81 -6.42 -11.37
C LYS A 216 -15.55 -5.24 -12.05
N PRO A 217 -15.07 -3.99 -11.87
CA PRO A 217 -15.70 -2.87 -12.53
C PRO A 217 -15.53 -3.00 -14.05
N PRO A 218 -16.49 -2.51 -14.85
CA PRO A 218 -16.36 -2.52 -16.31
C PRO A 218 -15.18 -1.63 -16.73
N GLY A 219 -14.24 -2.19 -17.50
CA GLY A 219 -13.03 -1.51 -17.93
C GLY A 219 -11.95 -1.37 -16.84
N ASP A 220 -11.05 -0.42 -17.03
CA ASP A 220 -9.96 -0.11 -16.08
C ASP A 220 -10.40 0.91 -15.01
N VAL A 221 -11.58 0.74 -14.46
CA VAL A 221 -12.09 1.63 -13.41
C VAL A 221 -11.30 1.41 -12.12
N ASP A 222 -11.08 2.50 -11.42
CA ASP A 222 -10.37 2.53 -10.15
C ASP A 222 -11.08 1.67 -9.08
N ALA A 223 -10.34 0.88 -8.32
CA ALA A 223 -10.88 0.03 -7.26
C ALA A 223 -11.63 0.83 -6.16
N SER A 224 -11.32 2.13 -6.00
CA SER A 224 -12.06 3.02 -5.09
C SER A 224 -13.53 3.20 -5.48
N LEU A 225 -13.92 2.80 -6.69
CA LEU A 225 -15.32 2.83 -7.16
C LEU A 225 -16.05 1.50 -6.95
N CYS A 226 -15.38 0.49 -6.42
CA CYS A 226 -15.96 -0.82 -6.16
C CYS A 226 -16.96 -0.74 -4.99
N LEU A 227 -18.22 -0.98 -5.29
CA LEU A 227 -19.30 -1.03 -4.30
C LEU A 227 -19.65 -2.49 -3.99
N ASP A 228 -20.15 -2.76 -2.81
CA ASP A 228 -20.62 -4.08 -2.36
C ASP A 228 -21.98 -4.51 -2.96
N ASN A 229 -22.15 -4.22 -4.23
CA ASN A 229 -23.35 -4.53 -5.01
C ASN A 229 -22.97 -5.36 -6.25
N ASN A 230 -23.49 -5.00 -7.41
CA ASN A 230 -23.32 -5.76 -8.66
C ASN A 230 -21.87 -5.83 -9.20
N LEU A 231 -20.96 -5.00 -8.70
CA LEU A 231 -19.55 -4.96 -9.14
C LEU A 231 -18.63 -5.87 -8.30
N VAL A 232 -19.15 -6.40 -7.18
CA VAL A 232 -18.40 -7.28 -6.27
C VAL A 232 -18.96 -8.69 -6.37
N ASP A 233 -18.09 -9.68 -6.43
CA ASP A 233 -18.47 -11.08 -6.36
C ASP A 233 -19.12 -11.37 -5.00
N ALA A 234 -20.22 -12.12 -4.99
CA ALA A 234 -20.93 -12.48 -3.76
C ALA A 234 -20.07 -13.28 -2.77
N ALA A 235 -19.02 -13.94 -3.27
CA ALA A 235 -18.05 -14.68 -2.47
C ALA A 235 -16.81 -13.83 -2.10
N TYR A 236 -16.92 -12.51 -2.02
CA TYR A 236 -15.79 -11.59 -1.85
C TYR A 236 -14.88 -11.92 -0.65
N LEU A 237 -15.38 -12.52 0.40
CA LEU A 237 -14.58 -12.96 1.55
C LEU A 237 -13.60 -14.09 1.24
N GLN A 238 -13.72 -14.73 0.08
CA GLN A 238 -12.82 -15.78 -0.40
C GLN A 238 -11.67 -15.24 -1.25
N TYR A 239 -11.63 -13.94 -1.53
CA TYR A 239 -10.61 -13.30 -2.36
C TYR A 239 -9.51 -12.68 -1.51
N ALA A 240 -8.26 -12.81 -1.97
CA ALA A 240 -7.12 -12.18 -1.34
C ALA A 240 -6.96 -10.70 -1.72
N PHE A 241 -7.53 -10.26 -2.85
CA PHE A 241 -7.35 -8.94 -3.42
C PHE A 241 -8.69 -8.28 -3.79
N ALA A 242 -8.80 -6.99 -3.48
CA ALA A 242 -9.89 -6.14 -3.92
C ALA A 242 -9.65 -5.55 -5.31
#